data_c96b4e6c977a103220bc139043bfd3ed
#
_entry.id   c96b4e6c977a103220bc139043bfd3ed
#
_cell.length_a   1.000
_cell.length_b   1.000
_cell.length_c   1.000
_cell.angle_alpha   90.00
_cell.angle_beta   90.00
_cell.angle_gamma   90.00
#
_symmetry.space_group_name_H-M   'P 1'
#
loop_
_entity.id
_entity.type
_entity.pdbx_description
1 polymer ?
#
loop_
_entity_poly.entity_id
_entity_poly.type
_entity_poly.pdbx_seq_one_letter_code
_entity_poly.pdbx_strand_id
1 'polypeptide(L)'
;MGFKKTLPVSGQTYTRKIDYMVLSLLSCIAQSANKMATDVRLLMHMKEIEEPFGKKQVGSSAMAYKRNPMRSERICSLARYVMVLEQNAAQTHANQWFERTLDDSANRRLTIPEGFLGTDVILSTLSNVVDGMQVWPLVIKKHIDAELPFMATENIIMAGVKV
;
A
#
# COMPACT_ATOMS: atom_id res chain seq x y z
N MET A 1 -20.34 -14.53 16.95
CA MET A 1 -19.30 -14.27 15.93
C MET A 1 -19.09 -15.42 14.93
N GLY A 2 -19.70 -16.58 15.13
CA GLY A 2 -19.78 -17.68 14.15
C GLY A 2 -18.46 -18.44 13.90
N PHE A 3 -17.46 -18.27 14.72
CA PHE A 3 -16.22 -19.05 14.60
C PHE A 3 -16.48 -20.54 14.87
N LYS A 4 -16.03 -21.40 13.95
CA LYS A 4 -16.18 -22.87 14.06
C LYS A 4 -15.00 -23.55 14.77
N LYS A 5 -13.89 -22.84 14.94
CA LYS A 5 -12.67 -23.35 15.56
C LYS A 5 -12.13 -22.34 16.57
N THR A 6 -11.55 -22.85 17.64
CA THR A 6 -10.85 -22.09 18.67
C THR A 6 -9.42 -22.60 18.80
N LEU A 7 -8.60 -21.89 19.55
CA LEU A 7 -7.28 -22.41 19.94
C LEU A 7 -7.48 -23.64 20.83
N PRO A 8 -6.82 -24.78 20.54
CA PRO A 8 -7.03 -26.00 21.29
C PRO A 8 -6.57 -25.91 22.75
N VAL A 9 -5.54 -25.12 23.00
CA VAL A 9 -5.01 -24.86 24.35
C VAL A 9 -4.57 -23.39 24.42
N SER A 10 -4.91 -22.72 25.51
CA SER A 10 -4.35 -21.41 25.88
C SER A 10 -4.23 -21.33 27.40
N GLY A 11 -3.25 -20.57 27.89
CA GLY A 11 -3.11 -20.26 29.31
C GLY A 11 -3.97 -19.06 29.71
N GLN A 12 -3.42 -18.19 30.57
CA GLN A 12 -4.07 -16.92 30.98
C GLN A 12 -4.37 -16.02 29.79
N THR A 13 -3.52 -16.07 28.77
CA THR A 13 -3.70 -15.35 27.51
C THR A 13 -3.38 -16.29 26.34
N TYR A 14 -3.87 -15.93 25.15
CA TYR A 14 -3.42 -16.62 23.93
C TYR A 14 -1.98 -16.20 23.60
N THR A 15 -1.28 -17.04 22.83
CA THR A 15 0.06 -16.71 22.33
C THR A 15 0.06 -15.42 21.51
N ARG A 16 0.96 -14.49 21.80
CA ARG A 16 1.07 -13.21 21.08
C ARG A 16 1.51 -13.37 19.62
N LYS A 17 1.86 -14.57 19.22
CA LYS A 17 2.06 -14.91 17.80
C LYS A 17 0.80 -14.66 16.95
N ILE A 18 -0.39 -14.74 17.53
CA ILE A 18 -1.63 -14.41 16.83
C ILE A 18 -1.66 -12.93 16.45
N ASP A 19 -1.22 -12.04 17.32
CA ASP A 19 -1.12 -10.61 17.02
C ASP A 19 -0.15 -10.36 15.85
N TYR A 20 0.99 -11.05 15.83
CA TYR A 20 1.92 -11.02 14.73
C TYR A 20 1.25 -11.46 13.40
N MET A 21 0.54 -12.58 13.42
CA MET A 21 -0.15 -13.08 12.22
C MET A 21 -1.18 -12.09 11.68
N VAL A 22 -1.92 -11.42 12.57
CA VAL A 22 -2.90 -10.39 12.20
C VAL A 22 -2.19 -9.18 11.59
N LEU A 23 -1.16 -8.65 12.25
CA LEU A 23 -0.43 -7.48 11.75
C LEU A 23 0.37 -7.80 10.48
N SER A 24 0.86 -9.04 10.32
CA SER A 24 1.48 -9.51 9.08
C SER A 24 0.50 -9.47 7.90
N LEU A 25 -0.75 -9.87 8.12
CA LEU A 25 -1.79 -9.77 7.08
C LEU A 25 -2.08 -8.30 6.72
N LEU A 26 -2.20 -7.41 7.71
CA LEU A 26 -2.36 -5.98 7.46
C LEU A 26 -1.15 -5.39 6.73
N SER A 27 0.06 -5.83 7.07
CA SER A 27 1.30 -5.50 6.37
C SER A 27 1.25 -5.89 4.89
N CYS A 28 0.78 -7.11 4.57
CA CYS A 28 0.62 -7.56 3.19
C CYS A 28 -0.36 -6.67 2.39
N ILE A 29 -1.47 -6.27 3.01
CA ILE A 29 -2.44 -5.33 2.39
C ILE A 29 -1.77 -3.98 2.14
N ALA A 30 -1.06 -3.46 3.14
CA ALA A 30 -0.35 -2.19 3.04
C ALA A 30 0.73 -2.19 1.95
N GLN A 31 1.46 -3.32 1.78
CA GLN A 31 2.46 -3.49 0.72
C GLN A 31 1.83 -3.36 -0.67
N SER A 32 0.70 -4.04 -0.91
CA SER A 32 -0.02 -3.96 -2.18
C SER A 32 -0.54 -2.55 -2.47
N ALA A 33 -1.12 -1.91 -1.47
CA ALA A 33 -1.60 -0.53 -1.59
C ALA A 33 -0.45 0.46 -1.85
N ASN A 34 0.70 0.30 -1.18
CA ASN A 34 1.89 1.11 -1.40
C ASN A 34 2.44 0.96 -2.81
N LYS A 35 2.49 -0.28 -3.31
CA LYS A 35 2.94 -0.57 -4.68
C LYS A 35 2.06 0.14 -5.69
N MET A 36 0.74 0.00 -5.60
CA MET A 36 -0.21 0.66 -6.49
C MET A 36 -0.12 2.19 -6.41
N ALA A 37 -0.06 2.74 -5.20
CA ALA A 37 0.06 4.19 -5.01
C ALA A 37 1.37 4.75 -5.56
N THR A 38 2.45 3.96 -5.52
CA THR A 38 3.73 4.35 -6.14
C THR A 38 3.60 4.40 -7.67
N ASP A 39 2.94 3.43 -8.29
CA ASP A 39 2.68 3.45 -9.74
C ASP A 39 1.83 4.66 -10.13
N VAL A 40 0.77 4.95 -9.38
CA VAL A 40 -0.05 6.15 -9.62
C VAL A 40 0.80 7.42 -9.57
N ARG A 41 1.70 7.55 -8.59
CA ARG A 41 2.60 8.72 -8.48
C ARG A 41 3.53 8.84 -9.68
N LEU A 42 4.07 7.73 -10.18
CA LEU A 42 4.95 7.72 -11.35
C LEU A 42 4.18 8.07 -12.64
N LEU A 43 2.99 7.48 -12.84
CA LEU A 43 2.15 7.77 -13.99
C LEU A 43 1.61 9.22 -13.97
N MET A 44 1.33 9.78 -12.80
CA MET A 44 1.02 11.20 -12.65
C MET A 44 2.21 12.10 -13.00
N HIS A 45 3.43 11.71 -12.66
CA HIS A 45 4.63 12.42 -13.09
C HIS A 45 4.74 12.44 -14.61
N MET A 46 4.40 11.34 -15.28
CA MET A 46 4.33 11.23 -16.74
C MET A 46 3.12 11.94 -17.36
N LYS A 47 2.19 12.44 -16.53
CA LYS A 47 0.93 13.09 -16.96
C LYS A 47 -0.01 12.14 -17.72
N GLU A 48 0.11 10.86 -17.52
CA GLU A 48 -0.70 9.83 -18.17
C GLU A 48 -2.02 9.57 -17.44
N ILE A 49 -2.00 9.73 -16.11
CA ILE A 49 -3.18 9.65 -15.25
C ILE A 49 -3.18 10.79 -14.24
N GLU A 50 -4.30 11.01 -13.58
CA GLU A 50 -4.44 11.89 -12.41
C GLU A 50 -5.34 11.24 -11.37
N GLU A 51 -4.99 11.39 -10.09
CA GLU A 51 -5.93 11.11 -8.99
C GLU A 51 -7.05 12.17 -8.95
N PRO A 52 -8.21 11.88 -8.34
CA PRO A 52 -9.30 12.83 -8.31
C PRO A 52 -8.90 14.14 -7.62
N PHE A 53 -9.24 15.24 -8.27
CA PHE A 53 -8.96 16.59 -7.77
C PHE A 53 -10.24 17.26 -7.33
N GLY A 54 -10.32 17.62 -6.05
CA GLY A 54 -11.52 18.27 -5.49
C GLY A 54 -11.71 19.70 -6.00
N LYS A 55 -12.97 20.11 -6.22
CA LYS A 55 -13.31 21.47 -6.70
C LYS A 55 -12.70 22.60 -5.87
N LYS A 56 -12.47 22.37 -4.58
CA LYS A 56 -11.85 23.32 -3.64
C LYS A 56 -10.41 22.97 -3.27
N GLN A 57 -9.84 21.94 -3.90
CA GLN A 57 -8.48 21.50 -3.61
C GLN A 57 -7.48 22.44 -4.27
N VAL A 58 -6.50 22.91 -3.50
CA VAL A 58 -5.37 23.70 -4.02
C VAL A 58 -4.20 22.75 -4.28
N GLY A 59 -3.76 22.64 -5.52
CA GLY A 59 -2.66 21.76 -5.91
C GLY A 59 -1.30 22.28 -5.49
N SER A 60 -1.14 23.61 -5.49
CA SER A 60 0.06 24.33 -5.04
C SER A 60 -0.31 25.77 -4.76
N SER A 61 0.26 26.33 -3.69
CA SER A 61 0.09 27.76 -3.37
C SER A 61 0.81 28.72 -4.36
N ALA A 62 1.83 28.21 -5.05
CA ALA A 62 2.67 29.00 -5.96
C ALA A 62 2.37 28.76 -7.45
N MET A 63 1.85 27.58 -7.82
CA MET A 63 1.64 27.18 -9.21
C MET A 63 0.26 26.56 -9.39
N ALA A 64 -0.69 27.33 -9.89
CA ALA A 64 -2.10 26.93 -10.01
C ALA A 64 -2.33 25.67 -10.88
N TYR A 65 -1.46 25.40 -11.86
CA TYR A 65 -1.54 24.24 -12.74
C TYR A 65 -0.98 22.95 -12.12
N LYS A 66 -0.22 23.06 -11.02
CA LYS A 66 0.47 21.92 -10.42
C LYS A 66 -0.53 21.00 -9.70
N ARG A 67 -0.54 19.75 -10.09
CA ARG A 67 -1.32 18.68 -9.44
C ARG A 67 -0.38 17.66 -8.83
N ASN A 68 -0.41 17.55 -7.51
CA ASN A 68 0.41 16.61 -6.77
C ASN A 68 -0.43 15.35 -6.42
N PRO A 69 0.17 14.17 -6.45
CA PRO A 69 -0.50 12.91 -6.07
C PRO A 69 -0.62 12.78 -4.55
N MET A 70 -1.28 13.73 -3.91
CA MET A 70 -1.30 13.90 -2.45
C MET A 70 -1.96 12.70 -1.73
N ARG A 71 -3.01 12.10 -2.33
CA ARG A 71 -3.66 10.93 -1.76
C ARG A 71 -2.75 9.70 -1.84
N SER A 72 -2.14 9.48 -2.99
CA SER A 72 -1.19 8.39 -3.19
C SER A 72 0.07 8.54 -2.33
N GLU A 73 0.56 9.76 -2.11
CA GLU A 73 1.64 10.04 -1.17
C GLU A 73 1.25 9.69 0.28
N ARG A 74 0.02 10.01 0.68
CA ARG A 74 -0.52 9.65 2.00
C ARG A 74 -0.64 8.14 2.16
N ILE A 75 -1.13 7.42 1.15
CA ILE A 75 -1.17 5.95 1.14
C ILE A 75 0.23 5.39 1.37
N CYS A 76 1.23 5.84 0.61
CA CYS A 76 2.60 5.38 0.76
C CYS A 76 3.18 5.65 2.16
N SER A 77 2.86 6.81 2.73
CA SER A 77 3.31 7.17 4.08
C SER A 77 2.71 6.26 5.15
N LEU A 78 1.40 6.09 5.15
CA LEU A 78 0.70 5.24 6.12
C LEU A 78 1.03 3.76 5.94
N ALA A 79 1.21 3.31 4.70
CA ALA A 79 1.59 1.93 4.42
C ALA A 79 2.94 1.58 5.04
N ARG A 80 3.94 2.46 4.96
CA ARG A 80 5.24 2.24 5.64
C ARG A 80 5.07 2.10 7.15
N TYR A 81 4.19 2.89 7.75
CA TYR A 81 3.89 2.77 9.17
C TYR A 81 3.28 1.41 9.51
N VAL A 82 2.23 1.00 8.79
CA VAL A 82 1.55 -0.30 9.04
C VAL A 82 2.51 -1.47 8.84
N MET A 83 3.35 -1.44 7.80
CA MET A 83 4.34 -2.49 7.55
C MET A 83 5.32 -2.69 8.71
N VAL A 84 5.73 -1.63 9.40
CA VAL A 84 6.67 -1.72 10.52
C VAL A 84 6.02 -2.28 11.79
N LEU A 85 4.70 -2.15 11.96
CA LEU A 85 3.99 -2.69 13.13
C LEU A 85 4.08 -4.23 13.23
N GLU A 86 4.25 -4.92 12.13
CA GLU A 86 4.51 -6.37 12.10
C GLU A 86 5.75 -6.73 12.92
N GLN A 87 6.85 -6.00 12.76
CA GLN A 87 8.09 -6.22 13.50
C GLN A 87 7.90 -6.01 15.01
N ASN A 88 7.11 -5.00 15.39
CA ASN A 88 6.78 -4.76 16.77
C ASN A 88 6.06 -5.98 17.40
N ALA A 89 5.08 -6.54 16.69
CA ALA A 89 4.36 -7.72 17.19
C ALA A 89 5.26 -8.97 17.28
N ALA A 90 6.20 -9.13 16.34
CA ALA A 90 7.20 -10.20 16.40
C ALA A 90 8.06 -10.10 17.66
N GLN A 91 8.55 -8.91 17.97
CA GLN A 91 9.34 -8.64 19.18
C GLN A 91 8.53 -8.89 20.46
N THR A 92 7.27 -8.45 20.47
CA THR A 92 6.38 -8.65 21.61
C THR A 92 6.17 -10.15 21.90
N HIS A 93 5.96 -10.95 20.85
CA HIS A 93 5.85 -12.39 21.00
C HIS A 93 7.16 -13.04 21.47
N ALA A 94 8.29 -12.67 20.87
CA ALA A 94 9.60 -13.27 21.17
C ALA A 94 10.04 -13.05 22.62
N ASN A 95 9.56 -12.00 23.27
CA ASN A 95 9.86 -11.65 24.66
C ASN A 95 8.79 -12.14 25.65
N GLN A 96 7.79 -12.88 25.21
CA GLN A 96 6.74 -13.43 26.08
C GLN A 96 7.32 -14.51 27.02
N TRP A 97 7.22 -14.29 28.32
CA TRP A 97 7.67 -15.26 29.33
C TRP A 97 6.56 -16.27 29.62
N PHE A 98 6.85 -17.55 29.53
CA PHE A 98 5.90 -18.63 29.84
C PHE A 98 4.51 -18.37 29.25
N GLU A 99 3.50 -18.17 30.09
CA GLU A 99 2.15 -17.83 29.65
C GLU A 99 1.99 -16.36 29.30
N ARG A 100 2.66 -15.48 30.05
CA ARG A 100 2.50 -14.03 29.90
C ARG A 100 3.57 -13.22 30.62
N THR A 101 3.91 -12.07 30.03
CA THR A 101 4.48 -10.89 30.71
C THR A 101 3.54 -9.70 30.53
N LEU A 102 3.55 -8.74 31.46
CA LEU A 102 2.72 -7.53 31.37
C LEU A 102 3.25 -6.46 30.42
N ASP A 103 4.48 -6.58 29.97
CA ASP A 103 5.11 -5.67 29.01
C ASP A 103 4.37 -5.61 27.65
N ASP A 104 3.69 -6.69 27.30
CA ASP A 104 2.87 -6.75 26.09
C ASP A 104 1.64 -5.83 26.14
N SER A 105 1.11 -5.57 27.32
CA SER A 105 -0.22 -4.98 27.52
C SER A 105 -0.36 -3.57 26.93
N ALA A 106 0.56 -2.66 27.26
CA ALA A 106 0.54 -1.30 26.74
C ALA A 106 0.86 -1.25 25.23
N ASN A 107 1.88 -2.00 24.83
CA ASN A 107 2.33 -2.09 23.44
C ASN A 107 1.19 -2.52 22.50
N ARG A 108 0.51 -3.61 22.81
CA ARG A 108 -0.59 -4.15 21.99
C ARG A 108 -1.78 -3.22 21.84
N ARG A 109 -2.06 -2.40 22.85
CA ARG A 109 -3.14 -1.41 22.82
C ARG A 109 -2.88 -0.26 21.86
N LEU A 110 -1.64 -0.07 21.46
CA LEU A 110 -1.25 0.89 20.42
C LEU A 110 -1.17 0.19 19.06
N THR A 111 -0.35 -0.84 18.98
CA THR A 111 -0.02 -1.47 17.68
C THR A 111 -1.20 -2.09 16.96
N ILE A 112 -2.10 -2.78 17.67
CA ILE A 112 -3.23 -3.45 17.04
C ILE A 112 -4.27 -2.44 16.53
N PRO A 113 -4.81 -1.53 17.37
CA PRO A 113 -5.76 -0.53 16.89
C PRO A 113 -5.18 0.33 15.76
N GLU A 114 -3.96 0.80 15.89
CA GLU A 114 -3.33 1.65 14.87
C GLU A 114 -3.07 0.89 13.56
N GLY A 115 -2.74 -0.39 13.63
CA GLY A 115 -2.64 -1.25 12.46
C GLY A 115 -3.95 -1.33 11.67
N PHE A 116 -5.07 -1.53 12.36
CA PHE A 116 -6.40 -1.55 11.73
C PHE A 116 -6.82 -0.18 11.21
N LEU A 117 -6.70 0.87 12.03
CA LEU A 117 -7.07 2.23 11.65
C LEU A 117 -6.24 2.73 10.46
N GLY A 118 -4.93 2.48 10.50
CA GLY A 118 -4.03 2.81 9.39
C GLY A 118 -4.42 2.09 8.10
N THR A 119 -4.72 0.80 8.18
CA THR A 119 -5.15 0.00 7.02
C THR A 119 -6.50 0.48 6.48
N ASP A 120 -7.45 0.82 7.34
CA ASP A 120 -8.77 1.34 6.93
C ASP A 120 -8.63 2.66 6.15
N VAL A 121 -7.82 3.60 6.65
CA VAL A 121 -7.55 4.86 5.95
C VAL A 121 -6.83 4.62 4.62
N ILE A 122 -5.88 3.68 4.55
CA ILE A 122 -5.21 3.30 3.31
C ILE A 122 -6.23 2.81 2.28
N LEU A 123 -7.09 1.86 2.65
CA LEU A 123 -8.06 1.26 1.74
C LEU A 123 -9.12 2.25 1.29
N SER A 124 -9.66 3.06 2.19
CA SER A 124 -10.66 4.08 1.85
C SER A 124 -10.09 5.15 0.93
N THR A 125 -8.83 5.56 1.17
CA THR A 125 -8.13 6.53 0.31
C THR A 125 -7.83 5.92 -1.06
N LEU A 126 -7.40 4.65 -1.10
CA LEU A 126 -7.13 3.93 -2.35
C LEU A 126 -8.40 3.79 -3.20
N SER A 127 -9.52 3.41 -2.59
CA SER A 127 -10.82 3.35 -3.26
C SER A 127 -11.18 4.71 -3.88
N ASN A 128 -11.01 5.79 -3.12
CA ASN A 128 -11.26 7.14 -3.63
C ASN A 128 -10.37 7.50 -4.83
N VAL A 129 -9.09 7.10 -4.81
CA VAL A 129 -8.16 7.32 -5.93
C VAL A 129 -8.62 6.56 -7.17
N VAL A 130 -9.00 5.28 -7.01
CA VAL A 130 -9.44 4.43 -8.14
C VAL A 130 -10.76 4.92 -8.73
N ASP A 131 -11.74 5.21 -7.88
CA ASP A 131 -13.08 5.64 -8.32
C ASP A 131 -13.08 6.97 -9.08
N GLY A 132 -12.14 7.85 -8.76
CA GLY A 132 -12.05 9.18 -9.37
C GLY A 132 -10.87 9.38 -10.33
N MET A 133 -10.14 8.31 -10.65
CA MET A 133 -8.95 8.38 -11.52
C MET A 133 -9.29 8.87 -12.91
N GLN A 134 -8.52 9.83 -13.40
CA GLN A 134 -8.59 10.31 -14.77
C GLN A 134 -7.44 9.75 -15.59
N VAL A 135 -7.74 9.27 -16.79
CA VAL A 135 -6.75 8.74 -17.74
C VAL A 135 -6.66 9.67 -18.94
N TRP A 136 -5.45 9.93 -19.41
CA TRP A 136 -5.17 10.79 -20.56
C TRP A 136 -4.67 9.98 -21.77
N PRO A 137 -5.55 9.34 -22.56
CA PRO A 137 -5.15 8.42 -23.62
C PRO A 137 -4.23 9.04 -24.68
N LEU A 138 -4.43 10.34 -24.98
CA LEU A 138 -3.58 11.01 -25.99
C LEU A 138 -2.14 11.22 -25.49
N VAL A 139 -1.94 11.42 -24.18
CA VAL A 139 -0.60 11.52 -23.60
C VAL A 139 0.09 10.15 -23.63
N ILE A 140 -0.64 9.11 -23.21
CA ILE A 140 -0.16 7.72 -23.27
C ILE A 140 0.22 7.36 -24.70
N LYS A 141 -0.66 7.65 -25.67
CA LYS A 141 -0.38 7.39 -27.10
C LYS A 141 0.88 8.10 -27.56
N LYS A 142 1.09 9.37 -27.18
CA LYS A 142 2.30 10.13 -27.54
C LYS A 142 3.56 9.43 -27.02
N HIS A 143 3.55 8.94 -25.78
CA HIS A 143 4.69 8.22 -25.21
C HIS A 143 4.94 6.89 -25.92
N ILE A 144 3.88 6.13 -26.19
CA ILE A 144 3.98 4.88 -26.96
C ILE A 144 4.55 5.14 -28.36
N ASP A 145 4.02 6.13 -29.08
CA ASP A 145 4.46 6.45 -30.44
C ASP A 145 5.96 6.83 -30.48
N ALA A 146 6.49 7.43 -29.41
CA ALA A 146 7.91 7.78 -29.32
C ALA A 146 8.82 6.56 -29.17
N GLU A 147 8.35 5.50 -28.48
CA GLU A 147 9.11 4.28 -28.22
C GLU A 147 8.83 3.17 -29.27
N LEU A 148 7.69 3.26 -29.97
CA LEU A 148 7.19 2.24 -30.87
C LEU A 148 8.21 1.78 -31.93
N PRO A 149 9.02 2.68 -32.55
CA PRO A 149 10.04 2.25 -33.52
C PRO A 149 11.08 1.27 -32.95
N PHE A 150 11.32 1.32 -31.65
CA PHE A 150 12.31 0.50 -30.95
C PHE A 150 11.70 -0.76 -30.32
N MET A 151 10.39 -0.81 -30.14
CA MET A 151 9.70 -1.95 -29.50
C MET A 151 9.74 -3.22 -30.36
N ALA A 152 9.90 -3.09 -31.68
CA ALA A 152 9.99 -4.22 -32.63
C ALA A 152 11.42 -4.78 -32.79
N THR A 153 12.42 -4.27 -32.05
CA THR A 153 13.83 -4.68 -32.24
C THR A 153 14.07 -6.17 -32.00
N GLU A 154 13.39 -6.78 -31.01
CA GLU A 154 13.46 -8.23 -30.79
C GLU A 154 12.97 -9.01 -32.02
N ASN A 155 11.83 -8.63 -32.57
CA ASN A 155 11.27 -9.27 -33.78
C ASN A 155 12.18 -9.10 -34.99
N ILE A 156 12.84 -7.95 -35.14
CA ILE A 156 13.79 -7.65 -36.19
C ILE A 156 15.04 -8.54 -36.06
N ILE A 157 15.58 -8.65 -34.86
CA ILE A 157 16.74 -9.51 -34.55
C ILE A 157 16.41 -10.97 -34.84
N MET A 158 15.25 -11.45 -34.36
CA MET A 158 14.82 -12.83 -34.60
C MET A 158 14.54 -13.13 -36.07
N ALA A 159 14.07 -12.16 -36.84
CA ALA A 159 13.94 -12.31 -38.30
C ALA A 159 15.31 -12.39 -39.00
N GLY A 160 16.27 -11.58 -38.56
CA GLY A 160 17.64 -11.58 -39.10
C GLY A 160 18.42 -12.87 -38.84
N VAL A 161 18.12 -13.59 -37.76
CA VAL A 161 18.74 -14.91 -37.47
C VAL A 161 18.23 -16.01 -38.41
N LYS A 162 17.08 -15.83 -39.05
CA LYS A 162 16.48 -16.82 -39.98
C LYS A 162 16.96 -16.68 -41.40
N VAL A 163 17.79 -15.70 -41.70
CA VAL A 163 18.41 -15.47 -43.01
C VAL A 163 19.85 -15.98 -43.02
#